data_39bba8b7e515807ebf1dc3dc7fd4193c
#
_entry.id   39bba8b7e515807ebf1dc3dc7fd4193c
#
_cell.length_a   1.000
_cell.length_b   1.000
_cell.length_c   1.000
_cell.angle_alpha   90.00
_cell.angle_beta   90.00
_cell.angle_gamma   90.00
#
_symmetry.space_group_name_H-M   'P 1'
#
loop_
_entity.id
_entity.type
_entity.pdbx_description
1 polymer ?
#
loop_
_entity_poly.entity_id
_entity_poly.type
_entity_poly.pdbx_seq_one_letter_code
_entity_poly.pdbx_strand_id
1 'polypeptide(L)'
;MRTIKFKGKCIVPASGGRTVCGSLITKPNGRAMILEHEKGKLFNGYGVDPNTICQFTGFLDKNGKEIYEGDVLRSDTYPFSCIEDKQIDNYYEIIGWSDESASFCMVTAKNPKSSVMGISDGITDSISQKMMKDFEVIGNVHDDEWKQYREYIQDEDKKQHP
;
A
#
# COMPACT_ATOMS: atom_id res chain seq x y z
N MET A 1 12.23 -15.82 -9.39
CA MET A 1 11.90 -15.96 -7.95
C MET A 1 11.21 -14.67 -7.52
N ARG A 2 10.06 -14.75 -6.84
CA ARG A 2 9.35 -13.56 -6.33
C ARG A 2 10.16 -12.94 -5.18
N THR A 3 10.38 -11.63 -5.23
CA THR A 3 11.03 -10.90 -4.14
C THR A 3 10.01 -10.69 -3.02
N ILE A 4 10.32 -11.17 -1.82
CA ILE A 4 9.52 -10.95 -0.62
C ILE A 4 10.27 -9.97 0.26
N LYS A 5 9.69 -8.79 0.47
CA LYS A 5 10.22 -7.77 1.37
C LYS A 5 9.11 -6.93 1.96
N PHE A 6 9.45 -6.18 2.98
CA PHE A 6 8.52 -5.39 3.77
C PHE A 6 9.07 -3.99 3.98
N LYS A 7 8.20 -3.03 4.26
CA LYS A 7 8.55 -1.72 4.81
C LYS A 7 7.83 -1.51 6.13
N GLY A 8 8.37 -0.63 6.98
CA GLY A 8 7.76 -0.27 8.26
C GLY A 8 8.42 0.97 8.86
N LYS A 9 7.70 1.67 9.74
CA LYS A 9 8.20 2.87 10.42
C LYS A 9 9.06 2.50 11.62
N CYS A 10 10.28 3.05 11.69
CA CYS A 10 11.19 2.83 12.83
C CYS A 10 10.58 3.38 14.12
N ILE A 11 10.73 2.60 15.23
CA ILE A 11 10.30 3.00 16.58
C ILE A 11 11.36 3.79 17.33
N VAL A 12 12.58 3.92 16.80
CA VAL A 12 13.68 4.64 17.47
C VAL A 12 13.47 6.14 17.28
N PRO A 13 13.38 6.93 18.38
CA PRO A 13 13.14 8.38 18.31
C PRO A 13 14.15 9.14 17.45
N ALA A 14 15.41 8.72 17.47
CA ALA A 14 16.49 9.33 16.67
C ALA A 14 16.32 9.15 15.15
N SER A 15 15.45 8.23 14.71
CA SER A 15 15.17 8.00 13.28
C SER A 15 14.06 8.87 12.72
N GLY A 16 13.39 9.68 13.54
CA GLY A 16 12.33 10.59 13.11
C GLY A 16 11.14 9.92 12.42
N GLY A 17 10.85 8.64 12.75
CA GLY A 17 9.80 7.88 12.07
C GLY A 17 10.18 7.43 10.65
N ARG A 18 11.48 7.36 10.34
CA ARG A 18 11.99 6.87 9.04
C ARG A 18 11.36 5.53 8.68
N THR A 19 10.91 5.40 7.44
CA THR A 19 10.51 4.12 6.85
C THR A 19 11.75 3.37 6.39
N VAL A 20 11.83 2.07 6.74
CA VAL A 20 12.89 1.16 6.32
C VAL A 20 12.28 0.01 5.53
N CYS A 21 13.06 -0.55 4.57
CA CYS A 21 12.64 -1.62 3.68
C CYS A 21 13.64 -2.78 3.72
N GLY A 22 13.14 -4.02 3.72
CA GLY A 22 14.01 -5.20 3.74
C GLY A 22 13.29 -6.47 4.17
N SER A 23 14.04 -7.40 4.77
CA SER A 23 13.50 -8.65 5.30
C SER A 23 12.89 -8.45 6.68
N LEU A 24 11.68 -8.94 6.88
CA LEU A 24 10.95 -8.86 8.16
C LEU A 24 11.36 -10.02 9.08
N ILE A 25 11.62 -9.68 10.34
CA ILE A 25 11.75 -10.63 11.45
C ILE A 25 10.73 -10.26 12.51
N THR A 26 9.84 -11.19 12.84
CA THR A 26 8.88 -11.06 13.94
C THR A 26 9.31 -11.91 15.12
N LYS A 27 9.11 -11.40 16.34
CA LYS A 27 9.41 -12.11 17.58
C LYS A 27 8.10 -12.58 18.26
N PRO A 28 8.13 -13.66 19.06
CA PRO A 28 6.95 -14.17 19.76
C PRO A 28 6.25 -13.15 20.68
N ASN A 29 6.98 -12.11 21.12
CA ASN A 29 6.44 -11.05 21.95
C ASN A 29 5.79 -9.89 21.15
N GLY A 30 5.52 -10.10 19.86
CA GLY A 30 4.91 -9.11 18.97
C GLY A 30 5.84 -8.02 18.45
N ARG A 31 7.12 -8.00 18.87
CA ARG A 31 8.08 -7.04 18.34
C ARG A 31 8.49 -7.41 16.92
N ALA A 32 8.68 -6.42 16.07
CA ALA A 32 9.12 -6.58 14.70
C ALA A 32 10.42 -5.80 14.42
N MET A 33 11.19 -6.33 13.49
CA MET A 33 12.44 -5.73 13.01
C MET A 33 12.52 -5.91 11.49
N ILE A 34 13.03 -4.92 10.79
CA ILE A 34 13.36 -5.03 9.36
C ILE A 34 14.89 -4.99 9.22
N LEU A 35 15.42 -5.98 8.50
CA LEU A 35 16.81 -6.01 8.07
C LEU A 35 16.91 -5.32 6.72
N GLU A 36 17.55 -4.15 6.71
CA GLU A 36 17.78 -3.39 5.48
C GLU A 36 18.95 -3.99 4.70
N HIS A 37 18.72 -4.23 3.40
CA HIS A 37 19.72 -4.80 2.50
C HIS A 37 20.36 -3.67 1.68
N GLU A 38 21.55 -3.20 2.08
CA GLU A 38 22.37 -2.33 1.25
C GLU A 38 23.50 -3.15 0.60
N LYS A 39 23.67 -3.00 -0.73
CA LYS A 39 24.77 -3.68 -1.44
C LYS A 39 26.12 -3.33 -0.82
N GLY A 40 26.85 -4.37 -0.38
CA GLY A 40 28.21 -4.23 0.14
C GLY A 40 28.32 -3.76 1.59
N LYS A 41 27.21 -3.62 2.33
CA LYS A 41 27.22 -3.30 3.75
C LYS A 41 26.70 -4.45 4.61
N LEU A 42 27.11 -4.48 5.88
CA LEU A 42 26.52 -5.34 6.88
C LEU A 42 25.03 -5.01 7.03
N PHE A 43 24.22 -6.04 7.26
CA PHE A 43 22.79 -5.89 7.50
C PHE A 43 22.53 -4.98 8.72
N ASN A 44 21.81 -3.90 8.51
CA ASN A 44 21.32 -3.07 9.59
C ASN A 44 19.91 -3.49 9.98
N GLY A 45 19.71 -3.84 11.26
CA GLY A 45 18.40 -4.21 11.79
C GLY A 45 17.73 -3.03 12.50
N TYR A 46 16.53 -2.69 12.10
CA TYR A 46 15.73 -1.62 12.67
C TYR A 46 14.47 -2.15 13.32
N GLY A 47 14.24 -1.84 14.60
CA GLY A 47 12.94 -2.07 15.24
C GLY A 47 11.89 -1.19 14.58
N VAL A 48 10.77 -1.79 14.20
CA VAL A 48 9.65 -1.09 13.54
C VAL A 48 8.36 -1.26 14.33
N ASP A 49 7.45 -0.31 14.17
CA ASP A 49 6.08 -0.43 14.68
C ASP A 49 5.35 -1.53 13.89
N PRO A 50 4.92 -2.63 14.56
CA PRO A 50 4.24 -3.73 13.90
C PRO A 50 2.98 -3.32 13.12
N ASN A 51 2.29 -2.25 13.57
CA ASN A 51 1.08 -1.75 12.92
C ASN A 51 1.34 -0.98 11.62
N THR A 52 2.62 -0.77 11.27
CA THR A 52 3.02 -0.06 10.06
C THR A 52 3.72 -0.94 9.04
N ILE A 53 3.71 -2.26 9.29
CA ILE A 53 4.35 -3.22 8.39
C ILE A 53 3.49 -3.41 7.16
N CYS A 54 4.09 -3.17 6.00
CA CYS A 54 3.48 -3.31 4.69
C CYS A 54 4.30 -4.25 3.83
N GLN A 55 3.65 -5.21 3.19
CA GLN A 55 4.33 -6.17 2.31
C GLN A 55 4.48 -5.59 0.89
N PHE A 56 5.62 -5.86 0.25
CA PHE A 56 5.84 -5.54 -1.16
C PHE A 56 4.95 -6.41 -2.05
N THR A 57 4.19 -5.78 -2.93
CA THR A 57 3.26 -6.47 -3.83
C THR A 57 3.97 -7.27 -4.95
N GLY A 58 5.20 -6.92 -5.26
CA GLY A 58 5.93 -7.42 -6.42
C GLY A 58 5.82 -6.53 -7.64
N PHE A 59 5.05 -5.44 -7.58
CA PHE A 59 4.81 -4.51 -8.69
C PHE A 59 5.49 -3.17 -8.50
N LEU A 60 5.70 -2.48 -9.62
CA LEU A 60 6.24 -1.12 -9.66
C LEU A 60 5.19 -0.19 -10.25
N ASP A 61 5.17 1.05 -9.79
CA ASP A 61 4.34 2.12 -10.34
C ASP A 61 4.89 2.64 -11.71
N LYS A 62 4.21 3.63 -12.29
CA LYS A 62 4.60 4.25 -13.57
C LYS A 62 6.01 4.85 -13.56
N ASN A 63 6.53 5.22 -12.39
CA ASN A 63 7.86 5.83 -12.21
C ASN A 63 8.93 4.80 -11.80
N GLY A 64 8.57 3.50 -11.71
CA GLY A 64 9.46 2.43 -11.24
C GLY A 64 9.60 2.37 -9.73
N LYS A 65 8.77 3.07 -8.96
CA LYS A 65 8.71 3.00 -7.50
C LYS A 65 7.99 1.72 -7.07
N GLU A 66 8.51 1.06 -6.05
CA GLU A 66 7.91 -0.15 -5.49
C GLU A 66 6.56 0.14 -4.82
N ILE A 67 5.60 -0.75 -5.08
CA ILE A 67 4.25 -0.67 -4.52
C ILE A 67 4.13 -1.64 -3.36
N TYR A 68 3.69 -1.14 -2.22
CA TYR A 68 3.47 -1.89 -0.99
C TYR A 68 2.00 -1.84 -0.57
N GLU A 69 1.60 -2.78 0.26
CA GLU A 69 0.33 -2.76 0.98
C GLU A 69 0.14 -1.42 1.71
N GLY A 70 -1.09 -0.91 1.74
CA GLY A 70 -1.40 0.40 2.30
C GLY A 70 -0.94 1.59 1.47
N ASP A 71 -0.25 1.39 0.33
CA ASP A 71 0.12 2.51 -0.53
C ASP A 71 -1.10 3.15 -1.17
N VAL A 72 -1.09 4.48 -1.20
CA VAL A 72 -2.08 5.31 -1.90
C VAL A 72 -1.55 5.59 -3.29
N LEU A 73 -2.31 5.14 -4.26
CA LEU A 73 -2.02 5.28 -5.67
C LEU A 73 -2.88 6.39 -6.27
N ARG A 74 -2.31 7.15 -7.20
CA ARG A 74 -3.02 8.15 -8.01
C ARG A 74 -2.92 7.82 -9.48
N SER A 75 -4.03 7.97 -10.22
CA SER A 75 -4.05 7.99 -11.68
C SER A 75 -4.72 9.27 -12.18
N ASP A 76 -4.21 9.81 -13.27
CA ASP A 76 -4.78 10.97 -13.97
C ASP A 76 -5.87 10.53 -14.97
N THR A 77 -5.99 9.22 -15.20
CA THR A 77 -7.00 8.61 -16.09
C THR A 77 -7.72 7.49 -15.36
N TYR A 78 -9.00 7.32 -15.64
CA TYR A 78 -9.73 6.17 -15.12
C TYR A 78 -9.21 4.89 -15.78
N PRO A 79 -8.58 3.96 -15.05
CA PRO A 79 -7.87 2.81 -15.65
C PRO A 79 -8.82 1.76 -16.23
N PHE A 80 -10.11 1.84 -15.90
CA PHE A 80 -11.14 0.92 -16.38
C PHE A 80 -11.92 1.61 -17.49
N SER A 81 -11.45 1.52 -18.71
CA SER A 81 -11.85 2.27 -19.92
C SER A 81 -13.26 1.98 -20.46
N CYS A 82 -14.24 1.71 -19.63
CA CYS A 82 -15.64 1.64 -20.06
C CYS A 82 -16.33 3.01 -20.12
N ILE A 83 -15.64 4.08 -19.74
CA ILE A 83 -16.16 5.46 -19.89
C ILE A 83 -15.14 6.23 -20.71
N GLU A 84 -15.31 6.21 -22.03
CA GLU A 84 -14.53 7.03 -22.95
C GLU A 84 -14.65 8.52 -22.56
N ASP A 85 -13.51 9.22 -22.49
CA ASP A 85 -13.36 10.68 -22.50
C ASP A 85 -13.71 11.50 -21.25
N LYS A 86 -13.75 10.96 -20.03
CA LYS A 86 -13.73 11.83 -18.87
C LYS A 86 -12.34 11.83 -18.24
N GLN A 87 -11.61 12.91 -18.44
CA GLN A 87 -10.46 13.28 -17.64
C GLN A 87 -10.97 13.44 -16.20
N ILE A 88 -10.72 12.41 -15.38
CA ILE A 88 -11.07 12.43 -13.96
C ILE A 88 -9.89 13.05 -13.24
N ASP A 89 -10.06 14.27 -12.75
CA ASP A 89 -9.05 14.90 -11.92
C ASP A 89 -8.82 14.07 -10.65
N ASN A 90 -7.72 13.33 -10.64
CA ASN A 90 -7.23 12.56 -9.51
C ASN A 90 -8.13 11.38 -9.06
N TYR A 91 -7.90 10.24 -9.63
CA TYR A 91 -8.43 8.97 -9.18
C TYR A 91 -7.45 8.33 -8.17
N TYR A 92 -7.97 7.92 -7.00
CA TYR A 92 -7.17 7.37 -5.91
C TYR A 92 -7.60 5.95 -5.57
N GLU A 93 -6.62 5.07 -5.42
CA GLU A 93 -6.77 3.69 -4.97
C GLU A 93 -5.83 3.40 -3.82
N ILE A 94 -6.20 2.47 -2.95
CA ILE A 94 -5.36 1.99 -1.86
C ILE A 94 -5.06 0.51 -2.12
N ILE A 95 -3.82 0.12 -1.94
CA ILE A 95 -3.43 -1.29 -2.01
C ILE A 95 -3.80 -1.97 -0.70
N GLY A 96 -4.69 -2.95 -0.79
CA GLY A 96 -5.10 -3.82 0.30
C GLY A 96 -4.74 -5.28 0.05
N TRP A 97 -5.08 -6.11 1.02
CA TRP A 97 -5.02 -7.57 0.93
C TRP A 97 -6.43 -8.14 0.98
N SER A 98 -6.75 -9.08 0.13
CA SER A 98 -8.00 -9.83 0.15
C SER A 98 -7.75 -11.24 0.66
N ASP A 99 -8.34 -11.59 1.80
CA ASP A 99 -8.26 -12.94 2.35
C ASP A 99 -9.03 -13.94 1.50
N GLU A 100 -10.13 -13.51 0.88
CA GLU A 100 -10.96 -14.35 0.01
C GLU A 100 -10.18 -14.85 -1.22
N SER A 101 -9.45 -13.95 -1.89
CA SER A 101 -8.68 -14.30 -3.08
C SER A 101 -7.21 -14.59 -2.79
N ALA A 102 -6.76 -14.42 -1.51
CA ALA A 102 -5.37 -14.52 -1.08
C ALA A 102 -4.42 -13.71 -1.98
N SER A 103 -4.81 -12.50 -2.31
CA SER A 103 -4.09 -11.62 -3.25
C SER A 103 -4.15 -10.16 -2.84
N PHE A 104 -3.17 -9.37 -3.34
CA PHE A 104 -3.27 -7.92 -3.27
C PHE A 104 -4.37 -7.43 -4.22
N CYS A 105 -5.12 -6.45 -3.75
CA CYS A 105 -6.21 -5.82 -4.48
C CYS A 105 -6.13 -4.29 -4.39
N MET A 106 -6.92 -3.60 -5.19
CA MET A 106 -7.17 -2.18 -5.04
C MET A 106 -8.49 -1.97 -4.31
N VAL A 107 -8.48 -1.07 -3.34
CA VAL A 107 -9.66 -0.60 -2.64
C VAL A 107 -9.87 0.85 -3.02
N THR A 108 -11.02 1.15 -3.62
CA THR A 108 -11.33 2.51 -4.05
C THR A 108 -11.48 3.43 -2.86
N ALA A 109 -10.59 4.42 -2.75
CA ALA A 109 -10.69 5.44 -1.73
C ALA A 109 -11.70 6.51 -2.16
N LYS A 110 -12.71 6.78 -1.32
CA LYS A 110 -13.57 7.94 -1.54
C LYS A 110 -12.73 9.20 -1.43
N ASN A 111 -12.47 9.84 -2.56
CA ASN A 111 -11.79 11.12 -2.56
C ASN A 111 -12.77 12.21 -2.09
N PRO A 112 -12.57 12.85 -0.93
CA PRO A 112 -13.43 13.93 -0.45
C PRO A 112 -13.40 15.18 -1.35
N LYS A 113 -12.42 15.28 -2.26
CA LYS A 113 -12.26 16.37 -3.23
C LYS A 113 -12.77 16.03 -4.63
N SER A 114 -13.22 14.80 -4.87
CA SER A 114 -13.77 14.38 -6.15
C SER A 114 -15.28 14.21 -6.05
N SER A 115 -16.02 14.87 -6.94
CA SER A 115 -17.46 14.66 -7.11
C SER A 115 -17.82 13.36 -7.80
N VAL A 116 -16.84 12.59 -8.22
CA VAL A 116 -17.03 11.27 -8.81
C VAL A 116 -17.20 10.27 -7.68
N MET A 117 -18.44 9.86 -7.45
CA MET A 117 -18.74 8.69 -6.61
C MET A 117 -18.02 7.48 -7.24
N GLY A 118 -17.07 6.92 -6.51
CA GLY A 118 -16.48 5.65 -6.89
C GLY A 118 -17.59 4.61 -7.03
N ILE A 119 -17.76 4.06 -8.21
CA ILE A 119 -18.68 2.98 -8.50
C ILE A 119 -17.97 1.68 -8.10
N SER A 120 -17.64 1.52 -6.84
CA SER A 120 -17.15 0.25 -6.36
C SER A 120 -17.48 0.12 -4.89
N ASP A 121 -18.47 -0.71 -4.62
CA ASP A 121 -18.77 -1.18 -3.28
C ASP A 121 -17.92 -2.40 -2.94
N GLY A 122 -16.68 -2.46 -3.36
CA GLY A 122 -15.91 -3.64 -3.08
C GLY A 122 -14.50 -3.72 -3.66
N ILE A 123 -13.84 -4.75 -3.24
CA ILE A 123 -12.54 -5.20 -3.68
C ILE A 123 -12.56 -5.40 -5.19
N THR A 124 -11.79 -4.60 -5.90
CA THR A 124 -11.58 -4.80 -7.32
C THR A 124 -10.62 -5.96 -7.57
N ASP A 125 -10.64 -6.46 -8.79
CA ASP A 125 -9.83 -7.60 -9.25
C ASP A 125 -8.36 -7.55 -8.82
N SER A 126 -7.72 -8.72 -8.82
CA SER A 126 -6.29 -8.87 -8.56
C SER A 126 -5.46 -7.89 -9.39
N ILE A 127 -4.56 -7.17 -8.74
CA ILE A 127 -3.68 -6.20 -9.40
C ILE A 127 -2.68 -6.86 -10.34
N SER A 128 -2.30 -6.17 -11.40
CA SER A 128 -1.30 -6.62 -12.35
C SER A 128 -0.27 -5.53 -12.68
N GLN A 129 0.92 -5.92 -13.13
CA GLN A 129 1.95 -4.95 -13.53
C GLN A 129 1.47 -4.05 -14.69
N LYS A 130 0.60 -4.55 -15.56
CA LYS A 130 0.04 -3.74 -16.67
C LYS A 130 -0.81 -2.61 -16.12
N MET A 131 -1.66 -2.88 -15.14
CA MET A 131 -2.49 -1.86 -14.48
C MET A 131 -1.66 -0.83 -13.73
N MET A 132 -0.62 -1.28 -13.01
CA MET A 132 0.22 -0.40 -12.19
C MET A 132 1.01 0.64 -13.00
N LYS A 133 1.12 0.48 -14.32
CA LYS A 133 1.76 1.48 -15.19
C LYS A 133 0.98 2.78 -15.34
N ASP A 134 -0.29 2.80 -14.97
CA ASP A 134 -1.14 3.98 -15.04
C ASP A 134 -1.21 4.71 -13.69
N PHE A 135 -0.59 4.14 -12.65
CA PHE A 135 -0.62 4.65 -11.30
C PHE A 135 0.74 5.17 -10.82
N GLU A 136 0.67 6.10 -9.88
CA GLU A 136 1.80 6.68 -9.15
C GLU A 136 1.58 6.54 -7.65
N VAL A 137 2.59 6.04 -6.91
CA VAL A 137 2.56 6.00 -5.45
C VAL A 137 2.79 7.39 -4.87
N ILE A 138 1.76 7.95 -4.24
CA ILE A 138 1.79 9.31 -3.66
C ILE A 138 1.91 9.33 -2.14
N GLY A 139 1.68 8.21 -1.46
CA GLY A 139 1.79 8.10 0.00
C GLY A 139 1.44 6.71 0.49
N ASN A 140 1.25 6.59 1.80
CA ASN A 140 0.82 5.36 2.44
C ASN A 140 -0.16 5.69 3.57
N VAL A 141 -1.12 4.82 3.86
CA VAL A 141 -2.12 5.00 4.93
C VAL A 141 -1.53 5.17 6.33
N HIS A 142 -0.24 4.85 6.52
CA HIS A 142 0.47 5.08 7.76
C HIS A 142 1.13 6.46 7.84
N ASP A 143 1.08 7.26 6.77
CA ASP A 143 1.54 8.65 6.77
C ASP A 143 0.45 9.56 7.32
N ASP A 144 0.84 10.65 7.98
CA ASP A 144 -0.10 11.55 8.66
C ASP A 144 -1.16 12.14 7.73
N GLU A 145 -0.77 12.45 6.50
CA GLU A 145 -1.63 12.99 5.46
C GLU A 145 -2.74 12.02 5.04
N TRP A 146 -2.48 10.70 5.14
CA TRP A 146 -3.35 9.65 4.62
C TRP A 146 -4.02 8.80 5.69
N LYS A 147 -3.88 9.14 6.97
CA LYS A 147 -4.45 8.39 8.12
C LYS A 147 -5.96 8.16 8.01
N GLN A 148 -6.68 9.11 7.47
CA GLN A 148 -8.13 9.03 7.30
C GLN A 148 -8.57 7.86 6.41
N TYR A 149 -7.69 7.37 5.55
CA TYR A 149 -7.97 6.24 4.66
C TYR A 149 -7.70 4.88 5.30
N ARG A 150 -7.06 4.84 6.47
CA ARG A 150 -6.78 3.60 7.21
C ARG A 150 -8.04 2.88 7.66
N GLU A 151 -9.06 3.63 8.00
CA GLU A 151 -10.36 3.10 8.46
C GLU A 151 -11.07 2.32 7.35
N TYR A 152 -10.89 2.70 6.09
CA TYR A 152 -11.52 2.02 4.95
C TYR A 152 -10.98 0.58 4.75
N ILE A 153 -9.71 0.35 5.03
CA ILE A 153 -9.11 -0.99 4.94
C ILE A 153 -9.62 -1.88 6.09
N GLN A 154 -9.78 -1.31 7.28
CA GLN A 154 -10.22 -2.06 8.47
C GLN A 154 -11.73 -2.35 8.51
N ASP A 155 -12.54 -1.51 7.90
CA ASP A 155 -14.00 -1.71 7.87
C ASP A 155 -14.44 -2.81 6.90
N GLU A 156 -13.68 -3.06 5.85
CA GLU A 156 -13.93 -4.20 4.94
C GLU A 156 -13.66 -5.53 5.64
N ASP A 157 -12.58 -5.64 6.43
CA ASP A 157 -12.29 -6.83 7.22
C ASP A 157 -13.40 -7.14 8.25
N LYS A 158 -14.01 -6.13 8.84
CA LYS A 158 -15.11 -6.31 9.82
C LYS A 158 -16.46 -6.66 9.19
N LYS A 159 -16.71 -6.28 7.94
CA LYS A 159 -17.95 -6.63 7.23
C LYS A 159 -17.95 -8.08 6.73
N GLN A 160 -16.78 -8.67 6.57
CA GLN A 160 -16.63 -10.05 6.09
C GLN A 160 -16.64 -11.10 7.21
N HIS A 161 -16.49 -10.70 8.47
CA HIS A 161 -16.57 -11.58 9.67
C HIS A 161 -17.52 -10.98 10.72
N PRO A 162 -18.86 -11.17 10.58
CA PRO A 162 -19.83 -10.78 11.60
C PRO A 162 -19.74 -11.63 12.89
#